data_31cfaaf63583067d009495df000b4f9c
#
_entry.id   31cfaaf63583067d009495df000b4f9c
#
_cell.length_a   1.000
_cell.length_b   1.000
_cell.length_c   1.000
_cell.angle_alpha   90.00
_cell.angle_beta   90.00
_cell.angle_gamma   90.00
#
_symmetry.space_group_name_H-M   'P 1'
#
loop_
_entity.id
_entity.type
_entity.pdbx_description
1 polymer ?
#
loop_
_entity_poly.entity_id
_entity_poly.type
_entity_poly.pdbx_seq_one_letter_code
_entity_poly.pdbx_strand_id
1 'polypeptide(L)'
;DTYDMPTEYGSEIYAGHQPAEDSACVTALRQAGAVILGKTTTTQFASPLPVGVRNPRDIDRTPGVSSSGSAAAVADFMVPLANGTQTGGSVILPAAFCGVVGYKASLDGLDRTGIVGLKNSLDTLGYFARSVEDIALVYGAVTGNSVPADDTKPRIGLCRTPIWDEAEDC
;
A
#
# COMPACT_ATOMS: atom_id res chain seq x y z
N ASP A 1 10.76 2.80 6.36
CA ASP A 1 12.00 2.34 7.00
C ASP A 1 11.72 1.23 8.00
N THR A 2 12.69 0.33 8.15
CA THR A 2 12.74 -0.73 9.17
C THR A 2 14.16 -0.80 9.73
N TYR A 3 14.31 -0.80 11.04
CA TYR A 3 15.65 -0.79 11.66
C TYR A 3 16.42 -2.11 11.47
N ASP A 4 15.69 -3.21 11.27
CA ASP A 4 16.21 -4.57 11.20
C ASP A 4 16.35 -5.14 9.78
N MET A 5 15.94 -4.36 8.76
CA MET A 5 16.04 -4.77 7.35
C MET A 5 16.43 -3.58 6.47
N PRO A 6 17.23 -3.78 5.41
CA PRO A 6 17.58 -2.70 4.49
C PRO A 6 16.36 -2.01 3.86
N THR A 7 16.47 -0.72 3.61
CA THR A 7 15.48 0.09 2.88
C THR A 7 16.18 0.77 1.71
N GLU A 8 15.98 0.25 0.52
CA GLU A 8 16.76 0.64 -0.66
C GLU A 8 15.98 1.50 -1.65
N TYR A 9 14.71 1.80 -1.36
CA TYR A 9 13.82 2.64 -2.20
C TYR A 9 13.76 2.20 -3.68
N GLY A 10 14.03 0.92 -3.95
CA GLY A 10 14.10 0.37 -5.30
C GLY A 10 15.26 0.94 -6.14
N SER A 11 16.35 1.42 -5.52
CA SER A 11 17.45 2.12 -6.19
C SER A 11 18.81 1.59 -5.75
N GLU A 12 19.70 1.36 -6.73
CA GLU A 12 21.09 0.97 -6.48
C GLU A 12 21.88 2.03 -5.69
N ILE A 13 21.47 3.29 -5.72
CA ILE A 13 22.09 4.38 -4.93
C ILE A 13 22.00 4.09 -3.44
N TYR A 14 20.94 3.39 -3.03
CA TYR A 14 20.66 3.02 -1.63
C TYR A 14 20.92 1.53 -1.36
N ALA A 15 21.67 0.84 -2.23
CA ALA A 15 21.97 -0.58 -2.02
C ALA A 15 22.61 -0.81 -0.64
N GLY A 16 22.00 -1.68 0.16
CA GLY A 16 22.43 -1.98 1.52
C GLY A 16 22.17 -0.88 2.56
N HIS A 17 21.42 0.18 2.22
CA HIS A 17 21.07 1.21 3.18
C HIS A 17 20.21 0.63 4.31
N GLN A 18 20.73 0.72 5.53
CA GLN A 18 20.06 0.26 6.75
C GLN A 18 19.59 1.46 7.56
N PRO A 19 18.28 1.69 7.69
CA PRO A 19 17.75 2.72 8.57
C PRO A 19 18.14 2.48 10.04
N ALA A 20 18.30 3.56 10.80
CA ALA A 20 18.60 3.48 12.23
C ALA A 20 17.34 3.18 13.07
N GLU A 21 16.17 3.51 12.54
CA GLU A 21 14.88 3.41 13.24
C GLU A 21 13.78 2.90 12.31
N ASP A 22 12.73 2.36 12.89
CA ASP A 22 11.49 2.06 12.19
C ASP A 22 10.77 3.36 11.81
N SER A 23 10.11 3.36 10.66
CA SER A 23 9.11 4.39 10.35
C SER A 23 7.92 4.31 11.32
N ALA A 24 7.21 5.42 11.48
CA ALA A 24 6.06 5.51 12.39
C ALA A 24 5.02 4.41 12.14
N CYS A 25 4.74 4.09 10.88
CA CYS A 25 3.79 3.03 10.54
C CYS A 25 4.29 1.63 10.95
N VAL A 26 5.58 1.34 10.85
CA VAL A 26 6.16 0.05 11.29
C VAL A 26 6.17 -0.02 12.81
N THR A 27 6.56 1.08 13.47
CA THR A 27 6.50 1.21 14.93
C THR A 27 5.09 0.95 15.46
N ALA A 28 4.07 1.58 14.88
CA ALA A 28 2.68 1.39 15.28
C ALA A 28 2.22 -0.07 15.11
N LEU A 29 2.60 -0.72 14.01
CA LEU A 29 2.27 -2.13 13.80
C LEU A 29 2.96 -3.04 14.81
N ARG A 30 4.25 -2.84 15.10
CA ARG A 30 4.97 -3.62 16.12
C ARG A 30 4.36 -3.42 17.51
N GLN A 31 4.00 -2.19 17.87
CA GLN A 31 3.32 -1.89 19.14
C GLN A 31 1.95 -2.55 19.24
N ALA A 32 1.24 -2.69 18.12
CA ALA A 32 -0.01 -3.44 18.02
C ALA A 32 0.18 -4.97 18.05
N GLY A 33 1.42 -5.47 18.16
CA GLY A 33 1.73 -6.91 18.23
C GLY A 33 1.88 -7.57 16.86
N ALA A 34 1.97 -6.82 15.77
CA ALA A 34 2.18 -7.38 14.44
C ALA A 34 3.62 -7.92 14.28
N VAL A 35 3.75 -9.03 13.57
CA VAL A 35 5.03 -9.60 13.16
C VAL A 35 5.38 -9.07 11.77
N ILE A 36 6.51 -8.37 11.65
CA ILE A 36 7.02 -7.89 10.36
C ILE A 36 7.81 -9.02 9.70
N LEU A 37 7.23 -9.64 8.66
CA LEU A 37 7.83 -10.78 7.98
C LEU A 37 8.91 -10.39 6.99
N GLY A 38 8.86 -9.19 6.43
CA GLY A 38 9.81 -8.76 5.42
C GLY A 38 9.39 -7.47 4.74
N LYS A 39 10.07 -7.19 3.65
CA LYS A 39 9.81 -6.03 2.78
C LYS A 39 9.50 -6.51 1.37
N THR A 40 8.63 -5.80 0.71
CA THR A 40 8.25 -6.07 -0.67
C THR A 40 9.01 -5.16 -1.63
N THR A 41 9.15 -5.59 -2.88
CA THR A 41 9.70 -4.77 -3.95
C THR A 41 8.80 -3.56 -4.19
N THR A 42 9.41 -2.40 -4.29
CA THR A 42 8.77 -1.16 -4.73
C THR A 42 9.42 -0.66 -6.02
N THR A 43 8.73 0.20 -6.77
CA THR A 43 9.37 0.89 -7.88
C THR A 43 10.39 1.91 -7.37
N GLN A 44 11.38 2.23 -8.18
CA GLN A 44 12.43 3.18 -7.82
C GLN A 44 11.84 4.53 -7.41
N PHE A 45 12.07 4.94 -6.14
CA PHE A 45 11.52 6.16 -5.55
C PHE A 45 10.02 6.35 -5.81
N ALA A 46 9.24 5.27 -5.76
CA ALA A 46 7.81 5.26 -6.06
C ALA A 46 7.45 5.82 -7.45
N SER A 47 8.36 5.73 -8.41
CA SER A 47 8.14 6.14 -9.81
C SER A 47 7.08 5.27 -10.50
N PRO A 48 6.52 5.69 -11.64
CA PRO A 48 5.57 4.87 -12.41
C PRO A 48 6.25 3.76 -13.25
N LEU A 49 7.58 3.62 -13.18
CA LEU A 49 8.30 2.63 -13.96
C LEU A 49 8.12 1.23 -13.34
N PRO A 50 7.68 0.23 -14.12
CA PRO A 50 7.48 -1.12 -13.64
C PRO A 50 8.78 -1.75 -13.15
N VAL A 51 8.65 -2.64 -12.17
CA VAL A 51 9.73 -3.53 -11.69
C VAL A 51 9.34 -4.98 -11.94
N GLY A 52 10.26 -5.93 -11.72
CA GLY A 52 10.08 -7.34 -12.06
C GLY A 52 9.01 -8.11 -11.27
N VAL A 53 8.11 -7.40 -10.56
CA VAL A 53 6.97 -8.01 -9.86
C VAL A 53 5.91 -8.40 -10.88
N ARG A 54 5.38 -9.62 -10.76
CA ARG A 54 4.30 -10.15 -11.60
C ARG A 54 2.97 -10.08 -10.87
N ASN A 55 1.90 -9.93 -11.64
CA ASN A 55 0.54 -9.97 -11.08
C ASN A 55 0.16 -11.44 -10.79
N PRO A 56 -0.17 -11.82 -9.54
CA PRO A 56 -0.52 -13.20 -9.22
C PRO A 56 -1.82 -13.70 -9.87
N ARG A 57 -2.67 -12.77 -10.34
CA ARG A 57 -3.93 -13.13 -11.04
C ARG A 57 -3.70 -13.45 -12.51
N ASP A 58 -2.69 -12.78 -13.12
CA ASP A 58 -2.29 -12.99 -14.50
C ASP A 58 -0.83 -12.53 -14.64
N ILE A 59 0.08 -13.47 -14.78
CA ILE A 59 1.53 -13.21 -14.82
C ILE A 59 1.98 -12.38 -16.03
N ASP A 60 1.16 -12.27 -17.06
CA ASP A 60 1.43 -11.48 -18.26
C ASP A 60 0.94 -10.03 -18.10
N ARG A 61 0.27 -9.71 -17.00
CA ARG A 61 -0.21 -8.36 -16.69
C ARG A 61 0.59 -7.70 -15.58
N THR A 62 0.55 -6.37 -15.56
CA THR A 62 1.16 -5.59 -14.49
C THR A 62 0.40 -5.75 -13.16
N PRO A 63 1.11 -5.84 -12.03
CA PRO A 63 0.47 -5.73 -10.71
C PRO A 63 0.18 -4.28 -10.29
N GLY A 64 0.37 -3.30 -11.17
CA GLY A 64 0.28 -1.88 -10.88
C GLY A 64 1.60 -1.28 -10.41
N VAL A 65 1.57 -0.03 -10.01
CA VAL A 65 2.69 0.79 -9.50
C VAL A 65 2.21 1.68 -8.35
N SER A 66 3.01 2.11 -7.41
CA SER A 66 4.41 1.78 -7.09
C SER A 66 4.50 0.70 -6.01
N SER A 67 3.43 0.48 -5.19
CA SER A 67 3.34 -0.55 -4.16
C SER A 67 2.97 -1.93 -4.73
N SER A 68 3.48 -2.25 -5.92
CA SER A 68 3.18 -3.49 -6.66
C SER A 68 3.51 -4.76 -5.87
N GLY A 69 4.68 -4.79 -5.22
CA GLY A 69 5.08 -5.94 -4.40
C GLY A 69 4.16 -6.17 -3.21
N SER A 70 3.68 -5.11 -2.58
CA SER A 70 2.75 -5.20 -1.44
C SER A 70 1.40 -5.79 -1.86
N ALA A 71 0.82 -5.29 -2.94
CA ALA A 71 -0.44 -5.82 -3.47
C ALA A 71 -0.29 -7.28 -3.93
N ALA A 72 0.80 -7.59 -4.65
CA ALA A 72 1.09 -8.94 -5.11
C ALA A 72 1.27 -9.92 -3.94
N ALA A 73 2.00 -9.54 -2.89
CA ALA A 73 2.22 -10.40 -1.73
C ALA A 73 0.91 -10.76 -0.99
N VAL A 74 -0.01 -9.81 -0.88
CA VAL A 74 -1.33 -10.04 -0.28
C VAL A 74 -2.20 -10.92 -1.20
N ALA A 75 -2.18 -10.65 -2.52
CA ALA A 75 -2.93 -11.40 -3.52
C ALA A 75 -2.48 -12.86 -3.64
N ASP A 76 -1.16 -13.11 -3.46
CA ASP A 76 -0.54 -14.43 -3.51
C ASP A 76 -0.51 -15.14 -2.14
N PHE A 77 -1.23 -14.63 -1.16
CA PHE A 77 -1.34 -15.20 0.19
C PHE A 77 -0.01 -15.33 0.96
N MET A 78 1.03 -14.60 0.58
CA MET A 78 2.30 -14.57 1.30
C MET A 78 2.15 -13.93 2.68
N VAL A 79 1.31 -12.87 2.76
CA VAL A 79 0.98 -12.16 4.01
C VAL A 79 -0.51 -11.79 4.04
N PRO A 80 -1.14 -11.65 5.21
CA PRO A 80 -2.52 -11.16 5.31
C PRO A 80 -2.63 -9.65 5.09
N LEU A 81 -1.58 -8.90 5.40
CA LEU A 81 -1.54 -7.44 5.38
C LEU A 81 -0.21 -6.95 4.80
N ALA A 82 -0.24 -5.87 4.04
CA ALA A 82 0.95 -5.14 3.63
C ALA A 82 0.73 -3.63 3.65
N ASN A 83 1.81 -2.87 3.88
CA ASN A 83 1.82 -1.41 3.78
C ASN A 83 2.04 -0.98 2.33
N GLY A 84 1.55 0.21 2.01
CA GLY A 84 1.90 0.92 0.79
C GLY A 84 1.80 2.42 0.97
N THR A 85 2.29 3.16 0.01
CA THR A 85 2.17 4.62 -0.04
C THR A 85 1.55 5.06 -1.35
N GLN A 86 0.86 6.18 -1.34
CA GLN A 86 0.25 6.72 -2.54
C GLN A 86 0.42 8.22 -2.64
N THR A 87 0.92 8.66 -3.79
CA THR A 87 0.88 10.05 -4.25
C THR A 87 -0.28 10.22 -5.24
N GLY A 88 -0.27 9.50 -6.34
CA GLY A 88 -1.28 9.57 -7.41
C GLY A 88 -2.26 8.39 -7.44
N GLY A 89 -1.75 7.16 -7.36
CA GLY A 89 -2.56 5.94 -7.49
C GLY A 89 -1.94 4.70 -6.85
N SER A 90 -0.77 4.82 -6.22
CA SER A 90 0.14 3.72 -5.87
C SER A 90 -0.34 2.74 -4.78
N VAL A 91 -1.52 2.94 -4.20
CA VAL A 91 -2.22 1.95 -3.37
C VAL A 91 -3.44 1.41 -4.12
N ILE A 92 -4.28 2.30 -4.64
CA ILE A 92 -5.56 1.91 -5.24
C ILE A 92 -5.37 1.16 -6.57
N LEU A 93 -4.42 1.60 -7.42
CA LEU A 93 -4.14 0.91 -8.69
C LEU A 93 -3.65 -0.52 -8.48
N PRO A 94 -2.57 -0.79 -7.69
CA PRO A 94 -2.12 -2.15 -7.51
C PRO A 94 -3.13 -3.03 -6.76
N ALA A 95 -3.94 -2.45 -5.86
CA ALA A 95 -5.03 -3.19 -5.23
C ALA A 95 -6.07 -3.65 -6.25
N ALA A 96 -6.51 -2.77 -7.15
CA ALA A 96 -7.46 -3.09 -8.21
C ALA A 96 -6.88 -4.14 -9.17
N PHE A 97 -5.63 -3.99 -9.60
CA PHE A 97 -4.99 -4.89 -10.56
C PHE A 97 -4.75 -6.29 -9.98
N CYS A 98 -4.41 -6.38 -8.69
CA CYS A 98 -4.17 -7.66 -8.02
C CYS A 98 -5.44 -8.28 -7.39
N GLY A 99 -6.59 -7.60 -7.47
CA GLY A 99 -7.85 -8.10 -6.92
C GLY A 99 -7.83 -8.24 -5.39
N VAL A 100 -7.29 -7.22 -4.70
CA VAL A 100 -7.27 -7.11 -3.23
C VAL A 100 -7.87 -5.78 -2.78
N VAL A 101 -8.17 -5.67 -1.50
CA VAL A 101 -8.65 -4.41 -0.91
C VAL A 101 -7.46 -3.48 -0.68
N GLY A 102 -7.53 -2.26 -1.22
CA GLY A 102 -6.58 -1.18 -0.96
C GLY A 102 -7.25 -0.06 -0.17
N TYR A 103 -6.67 0.29 0.96
CA TYR A 103 -7.08 1.42 1.77
C TYR A 103 -6.02 2.52 1.69
N LYS A 104 -6.43 3.71 1.27
CA LYS A 104 -5.61 4.93 1.29
C LYS A 104 -6.15 5.87 2.36
N ALA A 105 -5.33 6.17 3.36
CA ALA A 105 -5.71 7.15 4.38
C ALA A 105 -5.95 8.54 3.78
N SER A 106 -6.69 9.38 4.49
CA SER A 106 -6.73 10.82 4.20
C SER A 106 -5.34 11.43 4.37
N LEU A 107 -5.10 12.59 3.76
CA LEU A 107 -3.85 13.33 3.98
C LEU A 107 -3.69 13.57 5.50
N ASP A 108 -2.50 13.29 6.01
CA ASP A 108 -2.15 13.35 7.44
C ASP A 108 -3.00 12.47 8.38
N GLY A 109 -3.84 11.57 7.83
CA GLY A 109 -4.63 10.63 8.63
C GLY A 109 -3.83 9.50 9.27
N LEU A 110 -2.62 9.25 8.78
CA LEU A 110 -1.63 8.33 9.36
C LEU A 110 -0.26 8.98 9.33
N ASP A 111 0.55 8.77 10.37
CA ASP A 111 1.89 9.33 10.47
C ASP A 111 2.83 8.73 9.42
N ARG A 112 3.50 9.59 8.66
CA ARG A 112 4.44 9.24 7.59
C ARG A 112 5.92 9.42 7.96
N THR A 113 6.22 9.70 9.21
CA THR A 113 7.60 9.85 9.69
C THR A 113 8.42 8.60 9.35
N GLY A 114 9.62 8.77 8.80
CA GLY A 114 10.48 7.67 8.35
C GLY A 114 10.07 7.05 7.01
N ILE A 115 9.21 7.72 6.22
CA ILE A 115 8.87 7.34 4.85
C ILE A 115 9.40 8.44 3.92
N VAL A 116 10.18 8.04 2.90
CA VAL A 116 10.61 8.99 1.86
C VAL A 116 9.41 9.35 1.00
N GLY A 117 9.09 10.65 0.97
CA GLY A 117 7.96 11.19 0.24
C GLY A 117 8.36 11.72 -1.15
N LEU A 118 7.39 11.78 -2.06
CA LEU A 118 7.50 12.45 -3.36
C LEU A 118 6.89 13.84 -3.32
N LYS A 119 5.71 13.96 -2.72
CA LYS A 119 4.89 15.18 -2.66
C LYS A 119 4.19 15.27 -1.31
N ASN A 120 4.67 16.11 -0.42
CA ASN A 120 4.11 16.25 0.94
C ASN A 120 2.61 16.56 0.98
N SER A 121 2.10 17.27 -0.02
CA SER A 121 0.68 17.64 -0.13
C SER A 121 -0.23 16.53 -0.70
N LEU A 122 0.32 15.40 -1.16
CA LEU A 122 -0.43 14.32 -1.79
C LEU A 122 -0.13 12.96 -1.16
N ASP A 123 1.08 12.77 -0.65
CA ASP A 123 1.54 11.47 -0.17
C ASP A 123 0.74 11.01 1.05
N THR A 124 0.26 9.79 1.00
CA THR A 124 -0.46 9.14 2.09
C THR A 124 0.05 7.73 2.31
N LEU A 125 -0.11 7.24 3.51
CA LEU A 125 0.05 5.83 3.84
C LEU A 125 -1.24 5.08 3.53
N GLY A 126 -1.11 3.80 3.20
CA GLY A 126 -2.21 2.89 2.99
C GLY A 126 -1.87 1.45 3.34
N TYR A 127 -2.88 0.60 3.28
CA TYR A 127 -2.78 -0.82 3.55
C TYR A 127 -3.43 -1.64 2.46
N PHE A 128 -2.93 -2.86 2.28
CA PHE A 128 -3.51 -3.90 1.44
C PHE A 128 -3.93 -5.07 2.31
N ALA A 129 -5.12 -5.60 2.08
CA ALA A 129 -5.63 -6.80 2.71
C ALA A 129 -6.59 -7.54 1.76
N ARG A 130 -7.04 -8.74 2.15
CA ARG A 130 -8.00 -9.49 1.33
C ARG A 130 -9.46 -9.16 1.64
N SER A 131 -9.72 -8.54 2.78
CA SER A 131 -11.07 -8.11 3.18
C SER A 131 -11.09 -6.69 3.74
N VAL A 132 -12.26 -6.08 3.77
CA VAL A 132 -12.46 -4.75 4.39
C VAL A 132 -12.34 -4.87 5.92
N GLU A 133 -12.75 -5.99 6.47
CA GLU A 133 -12.66 -6.31 7.90
C GLU A 133 -11.19 -6.32 8.37
N ASP A 134 -10.28 -6.89 7.57
CA ASP A 134 -8.84 -6.87 7.86
C ASP A 134 -8.29 -5.43 7.83
N ILE A 135 -8.75 -4.59 6.90
CA ILE A 135 -8.40 -3.16 6.87
C ILE A 135 -8.93 -2.44 8.12
N ALA A 136 -10.17 -2.70 8.52
CA ALA A 136 -10.75 -2.11 9.72
C ALA A 136 -9.99 -2.53 10.98
N LEU A 137 -9.57 -3.81 11.05
CA LEU A 137 -8.76 -4.35 12.14
C LEU A 137 -7.42 -3.62 12.26
N VAL A 138 -6.65 -3.52 11.17
CA VAL A 138 -5.35 -2.84 11.20
C VAL A 138 -5.49 -1.35 11.47
N TYR A 139 -6.50 -0.69 10.89
CA TYR A 139 -6.77 0.72 11.16
C TYR A 139 -7.05 0.95 12.66
N GLY A 140 -7.90 0.14 13.26
CA GLY A 140 -8.17 0.18 14.71
C GLY A 140 -6.92 -0.06 15.55
N ALA A 141 -6.11 -1.05 15.18
CA ALA A 141 -4.90 -1.41 15.90
C ALA A 141 -3.85 -0.30 15.89
N VAL A 142 -3.66 0.41 14.77
CA VAL A 142 -2.63 1.45 14.65
C VAL A 142 -3.09 2.84 15.10
N THR A 143 -4.40 3.12 15.05
CA THR A 143 -4.95 4.45 15.40
C THR A 143 -5.60 4.49 16.78
N GLY A 144 -5.95 3.34 17.34
CA GLY A 144 -6.78 3.25 18.53
C GLY A 144 -8.27 3.58 18.29
N ASN A 145 -8.66 3.83 17.03
CA ASN A 145 -10.04 4.19 16.67
C ASN A 145 -10.79 2.95 16.17
N SER A 146 -11.99 2.73 16.67
CA SER A 146 -12.88 1.73 16.09
C SER A 146 -13.51 2.26 14.80
N VAL A 147 -13.66 1.38 13.81
CA VAL A 147 -14.50 1.66 12.64
C VAL A 147 -15.90 1.16 12.98
N PRO A 148 -16.87 2.07 13.22
CA PRO A 148 -18.23 1.64 13.54
C PRO A 148 -18.86 0.98 12.32
N ALA A 149 -19.65 -0.06 12.56
CA ALA A 149 -20.52 -0.59 11.52
C ALA A 149 -21.56 0.49 11.18
N ASP A 150 -21.67 0.82 9.90
CA ASP A 150 -22.68 1.75 9.40
C ASP A 150 -23.67 0.96 8.54
N ASP A 151 -24.87 0.73 9.06
CA ASP A 151 -25.96 0.02 8.38
C ASP A 151 -26.73 0.93 7.41
N THR A 152 -26.33 2.19 7.26
CA THR A 152 -26.99 3.10 6.33
C THR A 152 -26.67 2.71 4.89
N LYS A 153 -27.69 2.76 4.01
CA LYS A 153 -27.47 2.52 2.58
C LYS A 153 -26.68 3.67 1.98
N PRO A 154 -25.46 3.42 1.46
CA PRO A 154 -24.63 4.48 0.88
C PRO A 154 -25.29 5.04 -0.39
N ARG A 155 -25.10 6.34 -0.62
CA ARG A 155 -25.36 6.97 -1.93
C ARG A 155 -24.09 6.85 -2.77
N ILE A 156 -24.15 6.04 -3.82
CA ILE A 156 -23.00 5.80 -4.71
C ILE A 156 -23.15 6.68 -5.95
N GLY A 157 -22.10 7.46 -6.25
CA GLY A 157 -22.00 8.23 -7.50
C GLY A 157 -21.06 7.53 -8.47
N LEU A 158 -21.45 7.41 -9.73
CA LEU A 158 -20.57 6.97 -10.83
C LEU A 158 -19.95 8.21 -11.48
N CYS A 159 -18.61 8.27 -11.49
CA CYS A 159 -17.86 9.29 -12.21
C CYS A 159 -17.13 8.63 -13.39
N ARG A 160 -17.54 8.96 -14.61
CA ARG A 160 -16.79 8.60 -15.82
C ARG A 160 -15.68 9.62 -16.03
N THR A 161 -14.45 9.15 -16.01
CA THR A 161 -13.27 9.99 -16.28
C THR A 161 -13.13 10.25 -17.79
N PRO A 162 -12.32 11.26 -18.20
CA PRO A 162 -12.05 11.50 -19.63
C PRO A 162 -11.41 10.32 -20.38
N ILE A 163 -10.80 9.38 -19.65
CA ILE A 163 -10.15 8.18 -20.20
C ILE A 163 -11.02 6.91 -20.01
N TRP A 164 -12.31 7.07 -19.74
CA TRP A 164 -13.22 5.94 -19.53
C TRP A 164 -13.26 4.97 -20.70
N ASP A 165 -13.22 5.51 -21.91
CA ASP A 165 -13.32 4.73 -23.16
C ASP A 165 -11.99 4.04 -23.52
N GLU A 166 -10.91 4.30 -22.76
CA GLU A 166 -9.62 3.59 -22.88
C GLU A 166 -9.55 2.33 -22.00
N ALA A 167 -10.57 2.08 -21.17
CA ALA A 167 -10.64 0.90 -20.33
C ALA A 167 -10.82 -0.35 -21.20
N GLU A 168 -10.05 -1.40 -20.88
CA GLU A 168 -10.20 -2.72 -21.49
C GLU A 168 -11.52 -3.35 -21.05
N ASP A 169 -12.12 -4.17 -21.92
CA ASP A 169 -13.25 -5.02 -21.55
C ASP A 169 -12.78 -6.09 -20.55
N CYS A 170 -13.55 -6.31 -19.47
CA CYS A 170 -13.25 -7.28 -18.40
C CYS A 170 -13.82 -8.65 -18.73
#